data_6a94c842e0377e94f90676e957004ee0
#
_entry.id   6a94c842e0377e94f90676e957004ee0
#
_cell.length_a   1.000
_cell.length_b   1.000
_cell.length_c   1.000
_cell.angle_alpha   90.00
_cell.angle_beta   90.00
_cell.angle_gamma   90.00
#
_symmetry.space_group_name_H-M   'P 1'
#
loop_
_entity.id
_entity.type
_entity.pdbx_description
1 polymer ?
#
loop_
_entity_poly.entity_id
_entity_poly.type
_entity_poly.pdbx_seq_one_letter_code
_entity_poly.pdbx_strand_id
1 'polypeptide(L)' 'MTLREMSREYEASAALLRARLKQLRQEVAVAEDVDVAWHLRRRIAELTPMLTQMNELAELTAHYYERGYWRSEKYTL' A
#
# COMPACT_ATOMS: atom_id res chain seq x y z
N MET A 1 1.90 20.92 6.73
CA MET A 1 1.67 19.96 5.62
C MET A 1 0.19 19.91 5.29
N THR A 2 -0.14 20.04 4.02
CA THR A 2 -1.53 19.96 3.58
C THR A 2 -1.95 18.50 3.37
N LEU A 3 -3.27 18.27 3.27
CA LEU A 3 -3.76 16.93 2.99
C LEU A 3 -3.36 16.45 1.60
N ARG A 4 -3.19 17.37 0.64
CA ARG A 4 -2.68 17.01 -0.69
C ARG A 4 -1.24 16.52 -0.61
N GLU A 5 -0.42 17.19 0.17
CA GLU A 5 0.96 16.79 0.37
C GLU A 5 1.04 15.44 1.07
N MET A 6 0.19 15.22 2.07
CA MET A 6 0.10 13.94 2.75
C MET A 6 -0.32 12.84 1.80
N SER A 7 -1.29 13.11 0.92
CA SER A 7 -1.74 12.15 -0.08
C SER A 7 -0.59 11.74 -1.00
N ARG A 8 0.20 12.70 -1.45
CA ARG A 8 1.37 12.42 -2.30
C ARG A 8 2.40 11.58 -1.58
N GLU A 9 2.62 11.85 -0.29
CA GLU A 9 3.55 11.08 0.51
C GLU A 9 3.08 9.64 0.70
N TYR A 10 1.78 9.46 0.95
CA TYR A 10 1.22 8.11 1.06
C TYR A 10 1.29 7.37 -0.27
N GLU A 11 1.06 8.05 -1.38
CA GLU A 11 1.21 7.45 -2.71
C GLU A 11 2.64 7.04 -2.99
N ALA A 12 3.60 7.90 -2.63
CA ALA A 12 5.02 7.59 -2.79
C ALA A 12 5.43 6.39 -1.94
N SER A 13 4.97 6.35 -0.69
CA SER A 13 5.22 5.22 0.22
C SER A 13 4.61 3.93 -0.33
N ALA A 14 3.39 4.02 -0.85
CA ALA A 14 2.73 2.86 -1.45
C ALA A 14 3.49 2.36 -2.68
N ALA A 15 4.02 3.27 -3.49
CA ALA A 15 4.80 2.91 -4.66
C ALA A 15 6.08 2.17 -4.27
N LEU A 16 6.77 2.64 -3.23
CA LEU A 16 7.96 1.98 -2.71
C LEU A 16 7.64 0.59 -2.19
N LEU A 17 6.55 0.44 -1.45
CA LEU A 17 6.12 -0.85 -0.93
C LEU A 17 5.76 -1.82 -2.06
N ARG A 18 5.06 -1.33 -3.10
CA ARG A 18 4.74 -2.17 -4.26
C ARG A 18 5.99 -2.66 -4.97
N ALA A 19 6.97 -1.76 -5.15
CA ALA A 19 8.24 -2.13 -5.78
C ALA A 19 8.97 -3.17 -4.94
N ARG A 20 9.00 -3.00 -3.63
CA ARG A 20 9.65 -3.94 -2.72
C ARG A 20 8.94 -5.30 -2.73
N LEU A 21 7.61 -5.30 -2.72
CA LEU A 21 6.83 -6.54 -2.79
C LEU A 21 7.07 -7.28 -4.11
N LYS A 22 7.13 -6.56 -5.21
CA LYS A 22 7.43 -7.16 -6.52
C LYS A 22 8.80 -7.82 -6.51
N GLN A 23 9.80 -7.13 -5.96
CA GLN A 23 11.15 -7.66 -5.83
C GLN A 23 11.17 -8.93 -4.99
N LEU A 24 10.49 -8.91 -3.84
CA LEU A 24 10.43 -10.07 -2.95
C LEU A 24 9.75 -11.26 -3.61
N ARG A 25 8.68 -11.03 -4.38
CA ARG A 25 8.01 -12.10 -5.11
C ARG A 25 8.92 -12.72 -6.17
N GLN A 26 9.73 -11.90 -6.83
CA GLN A 26 10.71 -12.40 -7.79
C GLN A 26 11.78 -13.24 -7.10
N GLU A 27 12.23 -12.80 -5.93
CA GLU A 27 13.21 -13.56 -5.16
C GLU A 27 12.67 -14.91 -4.70
N VAL A 28 11.40 -14.93 -4.28
CA VAL A 28 10.75 -16.20 -3.90
C VAL A 28 10.69 -17.15 -5.09
N ALA A 29 10.36 -16.63 -6.27
CA ALA A 29 10.21 -17.44 -7.46
C ALA A 29 11.50 -18.16 -7.86
N VAL A 30 12.66 -17.55 -7.55
CA VAL A 30 13.97 -18.14 -7.90
C VAL A 30 14.70 -18.74 -6.71
N ALA A 31 14.11 -18.70 -5.53
CA ALA A 31 14.75 -19.23 -4.34
C ALA A 31 14.78 -20.75 -4.38
N GLU A 32 15.96 -21.31 -4.18
CA GLU A 32 16.15 -22.77 -4.17
C GLU A 32 16.06 -23.33 -2.74
N ASP A 33 16.41 -22.50 -1.76
CA ASP A 33 16.39 -22.88 -0.36
C ASP A 33 15.01 -22.63 0.24
N VAL A 34 14.45 -23.68 0.84
CA VAL A 34 13.12 -23.61 1.48
C VAL A 34 13.08 -22.57 2.60
N ASP A 35 14.14 -22.51 3.38
CA ASP A 35 14.22 -21.57 4.50
C ASP A 35 14.24 -20.13 4.01
N VAL A 36 15.00 -19.84 2.96
CA VAL A 36 15.05 -18.53 2.35
C VAL A 36 13.68 -18.14 1.78
N ALA A 37 13.05 -19.07 1.06
CA ALA A 37 11.71 -18.85 0.52
C ALA A 37 10.70 -18.56 1.62
N TRP A 38 10.77 -19.27 2.74
CA TRP A 38 9.88 -19.06 3.87
C TRP A 38 10.03 -17.66 4.47
N HIS A 39 11.26 -17.23 4.68
CA HIS A 39 11.54 -15.90 5.22
C HIS A 39 11.05 -14.80 4.28
N LEU A 40 11.24 -14.98 2.97
CA LEU A 40 10.78 -14.04 1.97
C LEU A 40 9.26 -13.95 1.94
N ARG A 41 8.57 -15.08 1.99
CA ARG A 41 7.10 -15.11 2.05
C ARG A 41 6.57 -14.44 3.30
N ARG A 42 7.23 -14.66 4.42
CA ARG A 42 6.87 -14.02 5.68
C ARG A 42 7.00 -12.50 5.56
N ARG A 43 8.09 -12.03 4.93
CA ARG A 43 8.29 -10.61 4.70
C ARG A 43 7.20 -10.02 3.83
N ILE A 44 6.81 -10.73 2.78
CA ILE A 44 5.70 -10.32 1.92
C ILE A 44 4.42 -10.19 2.73
N ALA A 45 4.12 -11.16 3.57
CA ALA A 45 2.93 -11.14 4.43
C ALA A 45 2.94 -9.95 5.39
N GLU A 46 4.11 -9.56 5.90
CA GLU A 46 4.23 -8.41 6.78
C GLU A 46 4.03 -7.08 6.05
N LEU A 47 4.51 -6.98 4.80
CA LEU A 47 4.44 -5.73 4.03
C LEU A 47 3.09 -5.51 3.36
N THR A 48 2.37 -6.56 3.04
CA THR A 48 1.09 -6.46 2.33
C THR A 48 0.06 -5.59 3.06
N PRO A 49 -0.17 -5.77 4.38
CA PRO A 49 -1.10 -4.89 5.11
C PRO A 49 -0.64 -3.43 5.12
N MET A 50 0.68 -3.19 5.17
CA MET A 50 1.21 -1.84 5.14
C MET A 50 0.90 -1.15 3.82
N LEU A 51 1.02 -1.89 2.71
CA LEU A 51 0.67 -1.36 1.39
C LEU A 51 -0.82 -1.02 1.34
N THR A 52 -1.68 -1.90 1.83
CA THR A 52 -3.12 -1.67 1.88
C THR A 52 -3.44 -0.41 2.66
N GLN A 53 -2.82 -0.23 3.84
CA GLN A 53 -3.00 0.97 4.64
C GLN A 53 -2.55 2.23 3.92
N MET A 54 -1.40 2.18 3.25
CA MET A 54 -0.89 3.35 2.53
C MET A 54 -1.81 3.73 1.37
N ASN A 55 -2.32 2.74 0.65
CA ASN A 55 -3.27 2.98 -0.42
C ASN A 55 -4.57 3.59 0.09
N GLU A 56 -5.09 3.08 1.20
CA GLU A 56 -6.31 3.59 1.82
C GLU A 56 -6.12 5.03 2.30
N LEU A 57 -4.99 5.31 2.94
CA LEU A 57 -4.68 6.65 3.43
C LEU A 57 -4.50 7.63 2.28
N ALA A 58 -3.83 7.22 1.21
CA ALA A 58 -3.65 8.05 0.03
C ALA A 58 -5.00 8.39 -0.61
N GLU A 59 -5.85 7.39 -0.77
CA GLU A 59 -7.18 7.59 -1.33
C GLU A 59 -8.05 8.48 -0.45
N LEU A 60 -8.05 8.21 0.85
CA LEU A 60 -8.84 8.97 1.80
C LEU A 60 -8.44 10.44 1.83
N THR A 61 -7.13 10.71 1.90
CA THR A 61 -6.64 12.10 1.95
C THR A 61 -6.85 12.81 0.62
N ALA A 62 -6.71 12.11 -0.51
CA ALA A 62 -6.95 12.69 -1.82
C ALA A 62 -8.42 13.09 -1.99
N HIS A 63 -9.33 12.24 -1.52
CA HIS A 63 -10.77 12.49 -1.66
C HIS A 63 -11.35 13.38 -0.57
N TYR A 64 -10.57 13.74 0.42
CA TYR A 64 -11.04 14.58 1.50
C TYR A 64 -11.62 15.91 1.00
N TYR A 65 -11.04 16.48 -0.04
CA TYR A 65 -11.50 17.72 -0.63
C TYR A 65 -12.64 17.55 -1.63
N GLU A 66 -13.00 16.32 -1.96
CA GLU A 66 -14.07 16.05 -2.91
C GLU A 66 -15.37 15.85 -2.15
N ARG A 67 -16.10 16.93 -1.98
CA ARG A 67 -17.36 16.91 -1.20
C ARG A 67 -18.38 15.92 -1.77
N GLY A 68 -18.44 15.81 -3.09
CA GLY A 68 -19.32 14.84 -3.73
C GLY A 68 -19.00 13.41 -3.35
N TYR A 69 -17.73 13.09 -3.33
CA TYR A 69 -17.27 11.76 -2.94
C TYR A 69 -17.71 11.44 -1.50
N TRP A 70 -17.46 12.36 -0.58
CA TRP A 70 -17.82 12.15 0.82
C TRP A 70 -19.31 11.95 0.99
N ARG A 71 -20.13 12.77 0.33
CA ARG A 71 -21.57 12.68 0.44
C ARG A 71 -22.11 11.37 -0.13
N SER A 72 -21.62 10.97 -1.29
CA SER A 72 -22.11 9.77 -1.94
C SER A 72 -21.66 8.50 -1.25
N GLU A 73 -20.44 8.47 -0.74
CA GLU A 73 -19.86 7.27 -0.15
C GLU A 73 -20.16 7.10 1.33
N LYS A 74 -20.22 8.19 2.08
CA LYS A 74 -20.36 8.13 3.53
C LYS A 74 -21.77 8.25 4.02
N TYR A 75 -22.60 9.02 3.35
CA TYR A 75 -23.90 9.39 3.88
C TYR A 75 -25.08 8.73 3.20
N THR A 76 -24.84 7.94 2.20
CA THR A 76 -25.88 7.15 1.56
C THR A 76 -26.02 5.75 2.16
N LEU A 77 -25.12 5.42 3.01
CA LEU A 77 -25.19 4.17 3.75
C LEU A 77 -26.14 4.33 4.93
#